data_b146e089a1e232da0ed453c4c0a81d07
#
_entry.id   b146e089a1e232da0ed453c4c0a81d07
#
_cell.length_a   1.000
_cell.length_b   1.000
_cell.length_c   1.000
_cell.angle_alpha   90.00
_cell.angle_beta   90.00
_cell.angle_gamma   90.00
#
_symmetry.space_group_name_H-M   'P 1'
#
loop_
_entity.id
_entity.type
_entity.pdbx_description
1 polymer ?
#
loop_
_entity_poly.entity_id
_entity_poly.type
_entity_poly.pdbx_seq_one_letter_code
_entity_poly.pdbx_strand_id
1 'polypeptide(L)'
;MFDVRELADIYGLPEETVKVELLESLSNSLAAVFGTEVEVLSSEAGNLEIYSYRDLSGDLQVRSLPVSSIGRHAIKRIRRDLSLSLAKIRVLRDYDFCGDLVGCVVEGMVMKAVKHGSLSIQLQANGPCNPKNLVGSCPYRFQTPKERGAYRPGDVLPFQVLKVFPIMENGMPRLEITLGRNGRGLVEGLIMKQVWEIPSGRDVKVRCVKRIAGAYSKVVSTAPIPLHVIKSVSDELKEYIRVVLS
;
A
#
# COMPACT_ATOMS: atom_id res chain seq x y z
N MET A 1 24.59 -15.74 -3.79
CA MET A 1 23.52 -16.62 -3.29
C MET A 1 22.25 -15.81 -3.02
N PHE A 2 22.31 -14.76 -2.25
CA PHE A 2 21.26 -13.73 -2.08
C PHE A 2 21.91 -12.38 -2.39
N ASP A 3 21.36 -11.65 -3.34
CA ASP A 3 21.79 -10.29 -3.65
C ASP A 3 20.91 -9.32 -2.85
N VAL A 4 21.52 -8.67 -1.85
CA VAL A 4 20.82 -7.74 -0.95
C VAL A 4 20.29 -6.54 -1.73
N ARG A 5 21.04 -6.05 -2.74
CA ARG A 5 20.62 -4.89 -3.55
C ARG A 5 19.43 -5.24 -4.43
N GLU A 6 19.48 -6.39 -5.10
CA GLU A 6 18.36 -6.88 -5.90
C GLU A 6 17.09 -7.02 -5.04
N LEU A 7 17.21 -7.61 -3.84
CA LEU A 7 16.09 -7.73 -2.91
C LEU A 7 15.59 -6.37 -2.41
N ALA A 8 16.50 -5.44 -2.10
CA ALA A 8 16.16 -4.08 -1.70
C ALA A 8 15.34 -3.37 -2.78
N ASP A 9 15.73 -3.50 -4.04
CA ASP A 9 15.01 -2.93 -5.19
C ASP A 9 13.63 -3.59 -5.40
N ILE A 10 13.56 -4.93 -5.33
CA ILE A 10 12.30 -5.70 -5.51
C ILE A 10 11.27 -5.32 -4.45
N TYR A 11 11.70 -5.25 -3.17
CA TYR A 11 10.80 -4.94 -2.06
C TYR A 11 10.71 -3.44 -1.75
N GLY A 12 11.58 -2.62 -2.36
CA GLY A 12 11.65 -1.17 -2.11
C GLY A 12 12.03 -0.86 -0.66
N LEU A 13 12.86 -1.69 -0.04
CA LEU A 13 13.33 -1.56 1.35
C LEU A 13 14.79 -1.07 1.37
N PRO A 14 15.24 -0.42 2.47
CA PRO A 14 16.65 -0.11 2.66
C PRO A 14 17.51 -1.38 2.68
N GLU A 15 18.72 -1.33 2.10
CA GLU A 15 19.63 -2.47 2.07
C GLU A 15 19.95 -3.02 3.48
N GLU A 16 20.11 -2.14 4.46
CA GLU A 16 20.35 -2.54 5.86
C GLU A 16 19.19 -3.35 6.44
N THR A 17 17.96 -2.96 6.16
CA THR A 17 16.76 -3.72 6.59
C THR A 17 16.76 -5.12 5.96
N VAL A 18 17.06 -5.20 4.66
CA VAL A 18 17.12 -6.48 3.93
C VAL A 18 18.24 -7.36 4.47
N LYS A 19 19.39 -6.77 4.83
CA LYS A 19 20.54 -7.47 5.40
C LYS A 19 20.21 -8.08 6.76
N VAL A 20 19.59 -7.31 7.66
CA VAL A 20 19.17 -7.78 8.99
C VAL A 20 18.18 -8.95 8.85
N GLU A 21 17.15 -8.78 8.03
CA GLU A 21 16.14 -9.82 7.78
C GLU A 21 16.73 -11.08 7.13
N LEU A 22 17.73 -10.92 6.25
CA LEU A 22 18.42 -12.05 5.65
C LEU A 22 19.17 -12.87 6.72
N LEU A 23 19.91 -12.21 7.61
CA LEU A 23 20.64 -12.89 8.69
C LEU A 23 19.69 -13.60 9.65
N GLU A 24 18.60 -12.95 10.02
CA GLU A 24 17.59 -13.52 10.91
C GLU A 24 16.84 -14.70 10.25
N SER A 25 16.46 -14.58 8.99
CA SER A 25 15.83 -15.67 8.22
C SER A 25 16.78 -16.86 8.05
N LEU A 26 18.08 -16.62 7.87
CA LEU A 26 19.11 -17.64 7.83
C LEU A 26 19.21 -18.35 9.19
N SER A 27 19.33 -17.61 10.29
CA SER A 27 19.42 -18.14 11.65
C SER A 27 18.23 -19.03 11.98
N ASN A 28 17.00 -18.51 11.79
CA ASN A 28 15.76 -19.23 12.09
C ASN A 28 15.57 -20.49 11.22
N SER A 29 15.86 -20.40 9.93
CA SER A 29 15.71 -21.54 9.02
C SER A 29 16.75 -22.63 9.28
N LEU A 30 17.98 -22.25 9.61
CA LEU A 30 19.05 -23.21 9.96
C LEU A 30 18.80 -23.84 11.33
N ALA A 31 18.35 -23.06 12.32
CA ALA A 31 17.95 -23.59 13.63
C ALA A 31 16.89 -24.68 13.47
N ALA A 32 15.89 -24.47 12.62
CA ALA A 32 14.86 -25.49 12.37
C ALA A 32 15.37 -26.73 11.59
N VAL A 33 16.44 -26.59 10.79
CA VAL A 33 17.05 -27.73 10.07
C VAL A 33 17.96 -28.54 10.99
N PHE A 34 18.76 -27.85 11.81
CA PHE A 34 19.73 -28.53 12.70
C PHE A 34 19.14 -28.96 14.05
N GLY A 35 17.95 -28.46 14.41
CA GLY A 35 17.31 -28.74 15.70
C GLY A 35 18.07 -28.15 16.89
N THR A 36 18.87 -27.11 16.65
CA THR A 36 19.68 -26.40 17.64
C THR A 36 19.56 -24.89 17.38
N GLU A 37 19.85 -24.07 18.37
CA GLU A 37 19.95 -22.62 18.16
C GLU A 37 21.12 -22.35 17.25
N VAL A 38 20.86 -21.46 16.24
CA VAL A 38 21.85 -21.08 15.24
C VAL A 38 21.86 -19.57 15.10
N GLU A 39 23.05 -19.00 15.15
CA GLU A 39 23.28 -17.58 14.88
C GLU A 39 24.10 -17.42 13.60
N VAL A 40 23.67 -16.50 12.77
CA VAL A 40 24.37 -16.16 11.53
C VAL A 40 24.85 -14.71 11.61
N LEU A 41 26.15 -14.52 11.50
CA LEU A 41 26.77 -13.21 11.53
C LEU A 41 27.38 -12.89 10.15
N SER A 42 27.45 -11.62 9.82
CA SER A 42 28.20 -11.13 8.66
C SER A 42 29.50 -10.50 9.15
N SER A 43 30.64 -11.03 8.70
CA SER A 43 31.94 -10.40 8.97
C SER A 43 32.07 -9.07 8.21
N GLU A 44 33.05 -8.24 8.60
CA GLU A 44 33.38 -6.98 7.92
C GLU A 44 33.77 -7.20 6.43
N ALA A 45 34.29 -8.38 6.10
CA ALA A 45 34.62 -8.78 4.74
C ALA A 45 33.38 -9.28 3.93
N GLY A 46 32.18 -9.26 4.51
CA GLY A 46 30.94 -9.71 3.86
C GLY A 46 30.78 -11.24 3.83
N ASN A 47 31.64 -12.00 4.51
CA ASN A 47 31.49 -13.45 4.64
C ASN A 47 30.47 -13.78 5.73
N LEU A 48 29.70 -14.84 5.51
CA LEU A 48 28.76 -15.35 6.50
C LEU A 48 29.47 -16.33 7.44
N GLU A 49 29.30 -16.11 8.72
CA GLU A 49 29.78 -17.00 9.80
C GLU A 49 28.55 -17.59 10.48
N ILE A 50 28.53 -18.93 10.62
CA ILE A 50 27.37 -19.65 11.14
C ILE A 50 27.84 -20.36 12.40
N TYR A 51 27.16 -20.07 13.51
CA TYR A 51 27.43 -20.69 14.81
C TYR A 51 26.21 -21.48 15.26
N SER A 52 26.40 -22.73 15.68
CA SER A 52 25.34 -23.52 16.31
C SER A 52 25.63 -23.69 17.79
N TYR A 53 24.62 -23.53 18.60
CA TYR A 53 24.68 -23.64 20.06
C TYR A 53 23.95 -24.90 20.50
N ARG A 54 24.61 -25.77 21.26
CA ARG A 54 24.00 -26.94 21.83
C ARG A 54 24.28 -26.97 23.34
N ASP A 55 23.23 -27.01 24.12
CA ASP A 55 23.34 -27.26 25.56
C ASP A 55 23.47 -28.77 25.81
N LEU A 56 24.59 -29.19 26.33
CA LEU A 56 24.83 -30.56 26.77
C LEU A 56 25.07 -30.56 28.28
N SER A 57 23.99 -30.76 29.02
CA SER A 57 24.05 -30.93 30.50
C SER A 57 24.60 -29.70 31.25
N GLY A 58 24.31 -28.48 30.76
CA GLY A 58 24.73 -27.21 31.36
C GLY A 58 26.01 -26.61 30.78
N ASP A 59 26.66 -27.31 29.83
CA ASP A 59 27.79 -26.79 29.07
C ASP A 59 27.34 -26.34 27.66
N LEU A 60 27.49 -25.06 27.38
CA LEU A 60 27.15 -24.48 26.07
C LEU A 60 28.28 -24.79 25.08
N GLN A 61 28.05 -25.69 24.13
CA GLN A 61 29.00 -25.98 23.07
C GLN A 61 28.68 -25.10 21.85
N VAL A 62 29.65 -24.30 21.44
CA VAL A 62 29.57 -23.46 20.22
C VAL A 62 30.36 -24.15 19.11
N ARG A 63 29.71 -24.40 17.99
CA ARG A 63 30.33 -25.00 16.81
C ARG A 63 30.15 -24.12 15.59
N SER A 64 31.26 -23.74 14.91
CA SER A 64 31.22 -23.12 13.61
C SER A 64 30.83 -24.13 12.53
N LEU A 65 29.88 -23.74 11.68
CA LEU A 65 29.40 -24.55 10.56
C LEU A 65 29.84 -23.92 9.22
N PRO A 66 30.42 -24.71 8.30
CA PRO A 66 30.77 -24.18 7.00
C PRO A 66 29.49 -23.91 6.17
N VAL A 67 29.48 -22.82 5.41
CA VAL A 67 28.36 -22.44 4.53
C VAL A 67 28.01 -23.57 3.54
N SER A 68 28.99 -24.38 3.16
CA SER A 68 28.81 -25.55 2.29
C SER A 68 27.95 -26.65 2.90
N SER A 69 27.73 -26.65 4.22
CA SER A 69 26.86 -27.62 4.92
C SER A 69 25.36 -27.33 4.70
N ILE A 70 25.02 -26.17 4.15
CA ILE A 70 23.63 -25.78 3.90
C ILE A 70 23.10 -26.54 2.68
N GLY A 71 22.27 -27.53 2.93
CA GLY A 71 21.62 -28.31 1.89
C GLY A 71 20.62 -27.54 1.03
N ARG A 72 20.34 -28.02 -0.18
CA ARG A 72 19.40 -27.37 -1.13
C ARG A 72 17.99 -27.12 -0.55
N HIS A 73 17.51 -28.03 0.30
CA HIS A 73 16.22 -27.89 0.98
C HIS A 73 16.20 -26.72 1.96
N ALA A 74 17.28 -26.54 2.73
CA ALA A 74 17.44 -25.40 3.63
C ALA A 74 17.46 -24.08 2.85
N ILE A 75 18.19 -23.99 1.75
CA ILE A 75 18.22 -22.79 0.89
C ILE A 75 16.82 -22.44 0.34
N LYS A 76 16.05 -23.45 -0.08
CA LYS A 76 14.67 -23.22 -0.57
C LYS A 76 13.75 -22.70 0.55
N ARG A 77 13.90 -23.23 1.76
CA ARG A 77 13.17 -22.77 2.94
C ARG A 77 13.54 -21.34 3.29
N ILE A 78 14.85 -21.04 3.37
CA ILE A 78 15.36 -19.68 3.65
C ILE A 78 14.79 -18.68 2.65
N ARG A 79 14.82 -18.98 1.36
CA ARG A 79 14.26 -18.07 0.33
C ARG A 79 12.79 -17.77 0.55
N ARG A 80 12.01 -18.79 0.89
CA ARG A 80 10.57 -18.63 1.15
C ARG A 80 10.33 -17.78 2.39
N ASP A 81 11.02 -18.10 3.48
CA ASP A 81 10.86 -17.45 4.77
C ASP A 81 11.32 -15.98 4.70
N LEU A 82 12.46 -15.71 4.03
CA LEU A 82 12.93 -14.36 3.73
C LEU A 82 11.95 -13.56 2.86
N SER A 83 11.45 -14.16 1.78
CA SER A 83 10.46 -13.49 0.92
C SER A 83 9.18 -13.12 1.67
N LEU A 84 8.75 -13.99 2.58
CA LEU A 84 7.59 -13.73 3.44
C LEU A 84 7.85 -12.60 4.43
N SER A 85 9.03 -12.58 5.06
CA SER A 85 9.43 -11.56 6.02
C SER A 85 9.56 -10.19 5.37
N LEU A 86 10.29 -10.10 4.26
CA LEU A 86 10.44 -8.84 3.49
C LEU A 86 9.09 -8.31 2.99
N ALA A 87 8.20 -9.22 2.53
CA ALA A 87 6.86 -8.82 2.12
C ALA A 87 6.02 -8.30 3.30
N LYS A 88 6.16 -8.86 4.52
CA LYS A 88 5.49 -8.34 5.73
C LYS A 88 5.97 -6.93 6.07
N ILE A 89 7.29 -6.71 6.09
CA ILE A 89 7.88 -5.40 6.40
C ILE A 89 7.40 -4.36 5.39
N ARG A 90 7.44 -4.70 4.10
CA ARG A 90 6.94 -3.83 3.04
C ARG A 90 5.47 -3.46 3.28
N VAL A 91 4.61 -4.45 3.53
CA VAL A 91 3.16 -4.23 3.72
C VAL A 91 2.88 -3.37 4.94
N LEU A 92 3.61 -3.55 6.05
CA LEU A 92 3.46 -2.72 7.25
C LEU A 92 3.85 -1.26 6.97
N ARG A 93 5.00 -1.04 6.32
CA ARG A 93 5.42 0.31 5.92
C ARG A 93 4.42 0.97 4.97
N ASP A 94 3.95 0.22 3.97
CA ASP A 94 2.99 0.75 3.00
C ASP A 94 1.62 0.99 3.66
N TYR A 95 1.25 0.21 4.70
CA TYR A 95 0.04 0.40 5.49
C TYR A 95 0.09 1.71 6.29
N ASP A 96 1.20 2.00 6.98
CA ASP A 96 1.38 3.24 7.74
C ASP A 96 1.24 4.45 6.80
N PHE A 97 1.92 4.43 5.66
CA PHE A 97 1.79 5.49 4.65
C PHE A 97 0.36 5.63 4.10
N CYS A 98 -0.28 4.52 3.73
CA CYS A 98 -1.61 4.54 3.13
C CYS A 98 -2.72 4.79 4.16
N GLY A 99 -2.47 4.57 5.45
CA GLY A 99 -3.41 4.85 6.52
C GLY A 99 -3.84 6.32 6.53
N ASP A 100 -2.90 7.22 6.31
CA ASP A 100 -3.14 8.68 6.24
C ASP A 100 -3.96 9.08 4.99
N LEU A 101 -4.03 8.22 3.99
CA LEU A 101 -4.84 8.46 2.79
C LEU A 101 -6.32 8.11 2.97
N VAL A 102 -6.70 7.43 4.05
CA VAL A 102 -8.11 7.06 4.28
C VAL A 102 -8.98 8.30 4.40
N GLY A 103 -10.02 8.37 3.57
CA GLY A 103 -10.88 9.54 3.45
C GLY A 103 -10.41 10.56 2.39
N CYS A 104 -9.13 10.56 2.03
CA CYS A 104 -8.59 11.45 1.00
C CYS A 104 -9.01 11.05 -0.41
N VAL A 105 -8.94 12.03 -1.31
CA VAL A 105 -9.14 11.84 -2.75
C VAL A 105 -7.80 11.72 -3.44
N VAL A 106 -7.61 10.62 -4.15
CA VAL A 106 -6.39 10.32 -4.91
C VAL A 106 -6.73 10.10 -6.39
N GLU A 107 -5.82 10.45 -7.27
CA GLU A 107 -5.92 10.11 -8.68
C GLU A 107 -5.48 8.66 -8.89
N GLY A 108 -6.19 7.94 -9.75
CA GLY A 108 -5.87 6.55 -10.05
C GLY A 108 -6.15 6.22 -11.51
N MET A 109 -5.23 5.47 -12.10
CA MET A 109 -5.38 4.96 -13.46
C MET A 109 -6.04 3.58 -13.43
N VAL A 110 -7.12 3.44 -14.19
CA VAL A 110 -7.80 2.14 -14.34
C VAL A 110 -6.90 1.19 -15.12
N MET A 111 -6.45 0.12 -14.47
CA MET A 111 -5.63 -0.94 -15.09
C MET A 111 -6.50 -2.02 -15.72
N LYS A 112 -7.57 -2.39 -15.01
CA LYS A 112 -8.49 -3.44 -15.43
C LYS A 112 -9.91 -3.09 -15.01
N ALA A 113 -10.84 -3.20 -15.94
CA ALA A 113 -12.26 -3.07 -15.69
C ALA A 113 -12.96 -4.40 -16.02
N VAL A 114 -13.62 -5.00 -15.01
CA VAL A 114 -14.43 -6.20 -15.19
C VAL A 114 -15.89 -5.79 -15.31
N LYS A 115 -16.56 -6.24 -16.35
CA LYS A 115 -18.00 -5.96 -16.54
C LYS A 115 -18.78 -6.48 -15.34
N HIS A 116 -19.56 -5.62 -14.68
CA HIS A 116 -20.27 -5.90 -13.42
C HIS A 116 -19.38 -6.36 -12.25
N GLY A 117 -18.06 -6.11 -12.33
CA GLY A 117 -17.08 -6.48 -11.32
C GLY A 117 -16.33 -5.28 -10.73
N SER A 118 -15.24 -5.56 -10.02
CA SER A 118 -14.36 -4.53 -9.47
C SER A 118 -13.43 -3.96 -10.56
N LEU A 119 -13.02 -2.70 -10.33
CA LEU A 119 -11.93 -2.06 -11.08
C LEU A 119 -10.62 -2.31 -10.32
N SER A 120 -9.56 -2.60 -11.05
CA SER A 120 -8.18 -2.55 -10.53
C SER A 120 -7.57 -1.21 -10.94
N ILE A 121 -7.05 -0.47 -9.98
CA ILE A 121 -6.66 0.92 -10.14
C ILE A 121 -5.25 1.10 -9.60
N GLN A 122 -4.35 1.59 -10.44
CA GLN A 122 -3.02 2.03 -10.02
C GLN A 122 -3.11 3.44 -9.45
N LEU A 123 -2.76 3.61 -8.19
CA LEU A 123 -2.79 4.91 -7.53
C LEU A 123 -1.63 5.78 -8.02
N GLN A 124 -1.93 7.02 -8.36
CA GLN A 124 -0.97 8.07 -8.67
C GLN A 124 -0.80 8.93 -7.41
N ALA A 125 -0.10 8.42 -6.41
CA ALA A 125 0.22 9.19 -5.22
C ALA A 125 1.53 9.96 -5.47
N ASN A 126 1.51 11.27 -5.38
CA ASN A 126 2.67 12.14 -5.56
C ASN A 126 3.33 12.39 -4.21
N GLY A 127 4.57 11.92 -4.02
CA GLY A 127 5.36 12.18 -2.82
C GLY A 127 6.68 11.42 -2.80
N PRO A 128 7.71 11.94 -2.11
CA PRO A 128 9.04 11.30 -2.05
C PRO A 128 9.06 9.94 -1.33
N CYS A 129 8.05 9.65 -0.50
CA CYS A 129 7.89 8.39 0.22
C CYS A 129 6.84 7.47 -0.40
N ASN A 130 6.43 7.74 -1.64
CA ASN A 130 5.36 7.00 -2.27
C ASN A 130 5.80 5.57 -2.62
N PRO A 131 5.14 4.53 -2.09
CA PRO A 131 5.39 3.16 -2.53
C PRO A 131 5.07 3.04 -4.01
N LYS A 132 6.08 2.72 -4.82
CA LYS A 132 5.90 2.50 -6.25
C LYS A 132 4.87 1.38 -6.46
N ASN A 133 3.89 1.60 -7.35
CA ASN A 133 2.92 0.59 -7.77
C ASN A 133 1.85 0.18 -6.73
N LEU A 134 1.34 1.13 -5.95
CA LEU A 134 0.14 0.86 -5.15
C LEU A 134 -1.06 0.57 -6.05
N VAL A 135 -1.69 -0.57 -5.83
CA VAL A 135 -2.90 -0.97 -6.55
C VAL A 135 -4.06 -1.06 -5.59
N GLY A 136 -5.12 -0.31 -5.90
CA GLY A 136 -6.38 -0.36 -5.19
C GLY A 136 -7.48 -1.06 -5.99
N SER A 137 -8.54 -1.45 -5.30
CA SER A 137 -9.73 -2.07 -5.86
C SER A 137 -10.95 -1.16 -5.65
N CYS A 138 -11.71 -0.88 -6.72
CA CYS A 138 -13.02 -0.23 -6.59
C CYS A 138 -14.12 -1.25 -6.89
N PRO A 139 -14.71 -1.89 -5.85
CA PRO A 139 -15.82 -2.82 -6.01
C PRO A 139 -17.01 -2.19 -6.73
N TYR A 140 -17.78 -2.99 -7.45
CA TYR A 140 -18.94 -2.55 -8.23
C TYR A 140 -19.92 -1.67 -7.44
N ARG A 141 -20.17 -2.00 -6.16
CA ARG A 141 -21.03 -1.23 -5.25
C ARG A 141 -20.56 0.19 -4.97
N PHE A 142 -19.25 0.44 -5.09
CA PHE A 142 -18.63 1.76 -4.84
C PHE A 142 -18.36 2.56 -6.11
N GLN A 143 -18.73 2.03 -7.29
CA GLN A 143 -18.69 2.73 -8.57
C GLN A 143 -19.93 3.62 -8.73
N THR A 144 -19.79 4.74 -9.42
CA THR A 144 -20.92 5.62 -9.77
C THR A 144 -21.88 4.87 -10.69
N PRO A 145 -23.19 4.79 -10.39
CA PRO A 145 -24.14 4.00 -11.19
C PRO A 145 -24.13 4.31 -12.67
N LYS A 146 -24.03 5.59 -13.05
CA LYS A 146 -24.01 6.04 -14.46
C LYS A 146 -22.68 5.71 -15.19
N GLU A 147 -21.60 5.52 -14.45
CA GLU A 147 -20.25 5.21 -15.01
C GLU A 147 -20.01 3.70 -15.13
N ARG A 148 -20.86 2.88 -14.50
CA ARG A 148 -20.72 1.41 -14.53
C ARG A 148 -20.71 0.88 -15.95
N GLY A 149 -19.66 0.13 -16.29
CA GLY A 149 -19.48 -0.43 -17.64
C GLY A 149 -18.87 0.54 -18.66
N ALA A 150 -18.65 1.80 -18.31
CA ALA A 150 -18.01 2.80 -19.18
C ALA A 150 -16.49 2.95 -18.92
N TYR A 151 -16.01 2.47 -17.78
CA TYR A 151 -14.57 2.55 -17.43
C TYR A 151 -13.70 1.77 -18.40
N ARG A 152 -12.61 2.37 -18.84
CA ARG A 152 -11.64 1.76 -19.77
C ARG A 152 -10.25 1.71 -19.13
N PRO A 153 -9.44 0.69 -19.42
CA PRO A 153 -8.02 0.72 -19.08
C PRO A 153 -7.36 1.98 -19.65
N GLY A 154 -6.56 2.66 -18.80
CA GLY A 154 -5.93 3.94 -19.13
C GLY A 154 -6.70 5.18 -18.65
N ASP A 155 -7.98 5.07 -18.28
CA ASP A 155 -8.72 6.19 -17.70
C ASP A 155 -8.06 6.64 -16.40
N VAL A 156 -7.76 7.92 -16.25
CA VAL A 156 -7.26 8.53 -15.02
C VAL A 156 -8.40 9.28 -14.36
N LEU A 157 -8.80 8.85 -13.18
CA LEU A 157 -9.98 9.34 -12.48
C LEU A 157 -9.70 9.54 -10.99
N PRO A 158 -10.40 10.47 -10.32
CA PRO A 158 -10.31 10.64 -8.88
C PRO A 158 -11.12 9.56 -8.16
N PHE A 159 -10.51 9.00 -7.10
CA PHE A 159 -11.13 8.03 -6.19
C PHE A 159 -10.96 8.48 -4.75
N GLN A 160 -11.97 8.20 -3.92
CA GLN A 160 -11.80 8.32 -2.47
C GLN A 160 -11.25 7.00 -1.92
N VAL A 161 -10.22 7.07 -1.08
CA VAL A 161 -9.71 5.93 -0.32
C VAL A 161 -10.69 5.64 0.81
N LEU A 162 -11.34 4.48 0.79
CA LEU A 162 -12.36 4.11 1.77
C LEU A 162 -11.78 3.30 2.92
N LYS A 163 -10.88 2.38 2.59
CA LYS A 163 -10.25 1.49 3.57
C LYS A 163 -8.88 1.06 3.08
N VAL A 164 -7.98 0.85 4.02
CA VAL A 164 -6.65 0.27 3.80
C VAL A 164 -6.43 -0.75 4.91
N PHE A 165 -6.03 -1.97 4.59
CA PHE A 165 -5.67 -2.97 5.59
C PHE A 165 -4.79 -4.09 4.99
N PRO A 166 -3.90 -4.68 5.80
CA PRO A 166 -3.09 -5.81 5.37
C PRO A 166 -3.95 -7.08 5.32
N ILE A 167 -3.75 -7.88 4.27
CA ILE A 167 -4.39 -9.18 4.08
C ILE A 167 -3.35 -10.25 3.76
N MET A 168 -3.73 -11.51 3.95
CA MET A 168 -2.97 -12.64 3.43
C MET A 168 -3.66 -13.19 2.18
N GLU A 169 -2.97 -13.17 1.05
CA GLU A 169 -3.46 -13.73 -0.20
C GLU A 169 -2.48 -14.77 -0.73
N ASN A 170 -2.95 -16.00 -0.91
CA ASN A 170 -2.11 -17.15 -1.32
C ASN A 170 -0.86 -17.36 -0.43
N GLY A 171 -0.98 -17.08 0.88
CA GLY A 171 0.13 -17.22 1.83
C GLY A 171 1.15 -16.08 1.80
N MET A 172 0.91 -15.02 1.01
CA MET A 172 1.74 -13.82 0.97
C MET A 172 0.99 -12.61 1.51
N PRO A 173 1.63 -11.77 2.34
CA PRO A 173 1.03 -10.54 2.83
C PRO A 173 0.92 -9.52 1.69
N ARG A 174 -0.23 -8.83 1.64
CA ARG A 174 -0.53 -7.77 0.68
C ARG A 174 -1.31 -6.65 1.35
N LEU A 175 -1.23 -5.46 0.78
CA LEU A 175 -2.08 -4.34 1.17
C LEU A 175 -3.33 -4.32 0.29
N GLU A 176 -4.50 -4.37 0.92
CA GLU A 176 -5.78 -4.16 0.25
C GLU A 176 -6.24 -2.72 0.44
N ILE A 177 -6.35 -1.99 -0.68
CA ILE A 177 -6.83 -0.62 -0.71
C ILE A 177 -8.19 -0.61 -1.40
N THR A 178 -9.24 -0.28 -0.65
CA THR A 178 -10.59 -0.15 -1.18
C THR A 178 -10.86 1.30 -1.58
N LEU A 179 -11.24 1.50 -2.82
CA LEU A 179 -11.53 2.79 -3.43
C LEU A 179 -13.02 2.95 -3.74
N GLY A 180 -13.49 4.19 -3.81
CA GLY A 180 -14.87 4.47 -4.20
C GLY A 180 -15.04 5.78 -4.95
N ARG A 181 -16.08 5.84 -5.81
CA ARG A 181 -16.48 7.05 -6.56
C ARG A 181 -17.89 7.53 -6.21
N ASN A 182 -18.66 6.78 -5.45
CA ASN A 182 -20.06 7.11 -5.13
C ASN A 182 -20.26 7.77 -3.76
N GLY A 183 -19.20 7.87 -2.94
CA GLY A 183 -19.26 8.44 -1.59
C GLY A 183 -19.36 9.98 -1.58
N ARG A 184 -19.94 10.56 -0.51
CA ARG A 184 -20.00 12.03 -0.31
C ARG A 184 -18.62 12.66 -0.20
N GLY A 185 -17.68 11.98 0.45
CA GLY A 185 -16.32 12.44 0.66
C GLY A 185 -15.54 12.67 -0.64
N LEU A 186 -15.91 12.04 -1.75
CA LEU A 186 -15.30 12.33 -3.03
C LEU A 186 -15.62 13.76 -3.49
N VAL A 187 -16.88 14.21 -3.36
CA VAL A 187 -17.29 15.58 -3.72
C VAL A 187 -16.60 16.59 -2.81
N GLU A 188 -16.61 16.32 -1.50
CA GLU A 188 -15.95 17.17 -0.50
C GLU A 188 -14.46 17.31 -0.80
N GLY A 189 -13.75 16.20 -1.00
CA GLY A 189 -12.32 16.20 -1.24
C GLY A 189 -11.92 16.86 -2.57
N LEU A 190 -12.71 16.68 -3.64
CA LEU A 190 -12.46 17.36 -4.93
C LEU A 190 -12.64 18.89 -4.82
N ILE A 191 -13.68 19.34 -4.12
CA ILE A 191 -13.88 20.77 -3.89
C ILE A 191 -12.76 21.33 -3.03
N MET A 192 -12.45 20.65 -1.91
CA MET A 192 -11.40 21.10 -0.99
C MET A 192 -10.03 21.16 -1.66
N LYS A 193 -9.67 20.17 -2.49
CA LYS A 193 -8.40 20.15 -3.24
C LYS A 193 -8.23 21.42 -4.06
N GLN A 194 -9.26 21.85 -4.77
CA GLN A 194 -9.22 23.06 -5.61
C GLN A 194 -9.34 24.37 -4.80
N VAL A 195 -10.13 24.36 -3.73
CA VAL A 195 -10.29 25.53 -2.85
C VAL A 195 -8.99 25.85 -2.11
N TRP A 196 -8.23 24.86 -1.68
CA TRP A 196 -6.95 25.07 -0.98
C TRP A 196 -5.84 25.63 -1.87
N GLU A 197 -5.94 25.51 -3.17
CA GLU A 197 -5.04 26.17 -4.12
C GLU A 197 -5.27 27.69 -4.17
N ILE A 198 -6.41 28.17 -3.63
CA ILE A 198 -6.75 29.59 -3.58
C ILE A 198 -6.27 30.17 -2.23
N PRO A 199 -5.53 31.29 -2.19
CA PRO A 199 -4.98 31.85 -0.94
C PRO A 199 -6.01 32.07 0.17
N SER A 200 -7.24 32.47 -0.18
CA SER A 200 -8.37 32.69 0.75
C SER A 200 -9.14 31.40 1.10
N GLY A 201 -8.76 30.27 0.54
CA GLY A 201 -9.52 29.02 0.70
C GLY A 201 -9.13 28.13 1.89
N ARG A 202 -8.06 28.48 2.63
CA ARG A 202 -7.49 27.60 3.66
C ARG A 202 -8.43 27.33 4.85
N ASP A 203 -9.31 28.28 5.19
CA ASP A 203 -10.23 28.18 6.32
C ASP A 203 -11.65 27.71 5.90
N VAL A 204 -11.85 27.45 4.62
CA VAL A 204 -13.15 27.01 4.10
C VAL A 204 -13.41 25.57 4.48
N LYS A 205 -14.55 25.30 5.12
CA LYS A 205 -15.02 23.95 5.42
C LYS A 205 -16.15 23.61 4.45
N VAL A 206 -16.07 22.41 3.87
CA VAL A 206 -17.02 21.91 2.90
C VAL A 206 -17.58 20.58 3.37
N ARG A 207 -18.91 20.41 3.33
CA ARG A 207 -19.59 19.16 3.70
C ARG A 207 -20.69 18.84 2.68
N CYS A 208 -20.63 17.66 2.12
CA CYS A 208 -21.68 17.14 1.24
C CYS A 208 -22.80 16.49 2.08
N VAL A 209 -23.94 17.15 2.20
CA VAL A 209 -25.06 16.67 3.03
C VAL A 209 -25.91 15.62 2.30
N LYS A 210 -26.01 15.71 0.97
CA LYS A 210 -26.77 14.73 0.15
C LYS A 210 -26.04 14.52 -1.17
N ARG A 211 -25.91 13.27 -1.61
CA ARG A 211 -25.38 12.89 -2.91
C ARG A 211 -26.22 11.78 -3.55
N ILE A 212 -26.54 11.94 -4.80
CA ILE A 212 -27.03 10.92 -5.72
C ILE A 212 -25.98 10.84 -6.83
N ALA A 213 -25.07 9.87 -6.70
CA ALA A 213 -23.88 9.79 -7.55
C ALA A 213 -24.23 9.72 -9.04
N GLY A 214 -23.61 10.58 -9.83
CA GLY A 214 -23.89 10.77 -11.26
C GLY A 214 -25.13 11.63 -11.57
N ALA A 215 -25.76 12.25 -10.57
CA ALA A 215 -26.96 13.09 -10.79
C ALA A 215 -26.89 14.41 -10.02
N TYR A 216 -26.82 14.37 -8.69
CA TYR A 216 -26.98 15.57 -7.87
C TYR A 216 -26.21 15.48 -6.56
N SER A 217 -25.60 16.60 -6.18
CA SER A 217 -24.95 16.77 -4.87
C SER A 217 -25.35 18.11 -4.24
N LYS A 218 -25.72 18.07 -2.94
CA LYS A 218 -25.94 19.25 -2.09
C LYS A 218 -24.78 19.40 -1.12
N VAL A 219 -24.09 20.52 -1.21
CA VAL A 219 -22.90 20.84 -0.43
C VAL A 219 -23.18 22.07 0.43
N VAL A 220 -22.74 22.04 1.67
CA VAL A 220 -22.76 23.17 2.60
C VAL A 220 -21.33 23.66 2.77
N SER A 221 -21.12 24.97 2.67
CA SER A 221 -19.80 25.60 2.81
C SER A 221 -19.87 26.75 3.80
N THR A 222 -18.78 26.95 4.56
CA THR A 222 -18.62 28.12 5.46
C THR A 222 -18.30 29.42 4.77
N ALA A 223 -17.85 29.35 3.51
CA ALA A 223 -17.57 30.52 2.67
C ALA A 223 -17.98 30.27 1.21
N PRO A 224 -18.13 31.33 0.39
CA PRO A 224 -18.45 31.18 -1.01
C PRO A 224 -17.39 30.37 -1.77
N ILE A 225 -17.82 29.38 -2.54
CA ILE A 225 -16.94 28.59 -3.40
C ILE A 225 -16.97 29.21 -4.80
N PRO A 226 -15.81 29.49 -5.42
CA PRO A 226 -15.76 30.04 -6.76
C PRO A 226 -16.48 29.17 -7.80
N LEU A 227 -17.19 29.78 -8.71
CA LEU A 227 -18.02 29.07 -9.70
C LEU A 227 -17.20 28.11 -10.58
N HIS A 228 -15.96 28.49 -10.92
CA HIS A 228 -15.08 27.61 -11.71
C HIS A 228 -14.75 26.30 -11.00
N VAL A 229 -14.57 26.32 -9.66
CA VAL A 229 -14.36 25.10 -8.84
C VAL A 229 -15.61 24.21 -8.89
N ILE A 230 -16.79 24.82 -8.67
CA ILE A 230 -18.06 24.07 -8.71
C ILE A 230 -18.25 23.43 -10.09
N LYS A 231 -17.98 24.18 -11.16
CA LYS A 231 -18.11 23.71 -12.54
C LYS A 231 -17.11 22.57 -12.83
N SER A 232 -15.85 22.75 -12.47
CA SER A 232 -14.80 21.73 -12.66
C SER A 232 -15.18 20.39 -11.99
N VAL A 233 -15.63 20.42 -10.73
CA VAL A 233 -16.04 19.21 -10.00
C VAL A 233 -17.35 18.64 -10.57
N SER A 234 -18.27 19.49 -11.00
CA SER A 234 -19.53 19.08 -11.67
C SER A 234 -19.24 18.32 -12.97
N ASP A 235 -18.34 18.84 -13.79
CA ASP A 235 -17.94 18.23 -15.07
C ASP A 235 -17.21 16.91 -14.86
N GLU A 236 -16.30 16.83 -13.87
CA GLU A 236 -15.58 15.60 -13.50
C GLU A 236 -16.53 14.48 -13.05
N LEU A 237 -17.50 14.81 -12.19
CA LEU A 237 -18.43 13.83 -11.63
C LEU A 237 -19.69 13.62 -12.47
N LYS A 238 -19.91 14.46 -13.48
CA LYS A 238 -21.17 14.50 -14.28
C LYS A 238 -22.41 14.64 -13.41
N GLU A 239 -22.31 15.49 -12.37
CA GLU A 239 -23.33 15.74 -11.37
C GLU A 239 -23.66 17.23 -11.27
N TYR A 240 -24.92 17.58 -11.04
CA TYR A 240 -25.28 18.94 -10.65
C TYR A 240 -24.91 19.17 -9.17
N ILE A 241 -24.07 20.18 -8.92
CA ILE A 241 -23.63 20.54 -7.58
C ILE A 241 -24.30 21.83 -7.13
N ARG A 242 -25.08 21.74 -6.05
CA ARG A 242 -25.68 22.90 -5.39
C ARG A 242 -24.93 23.21 -4.11
N VAL A 243 -24.36 24.41 -4.03
CA VAL A 243 -23.69 24.92 -2.82
C VAL A 243 -24.65 25.82 -2.06
N VAL A 244 -24.66 25.66 -0.73
CA VAL A 244 -25.43 26.49 0.22
C VAL A 244 -24.45 26.97 1.28
N LEU A 245 -24.50 28.25 1.62
CA LEU A 245 -23.74 28.82 2.74
C LEU A 245 -24.40 28.44 4.07
N SER A 246 -23.59 28.08 5.05
CA SER A 246 -24.02 27.75 6.41
C SER A 246 -24.04 28.99 7.28
#